data_dfb582fd27a1063ac936cfe579795828
#
_entry.id   dfb582fd27a1063ac936cfe579795828
#
_cell.length_a   1.000
_cell.length_b   1.000
_cell.length_c   1.000
_cell.angle_alpha   90.00
_cell.angle_beta   90.00
_cell.angle_gamma   90.00
#
_symmetry.space_group_name_H-M   'P 1'
#
loop_
_entity.id
_entity.type
_entity.pdbx_description
1 polymer ?
#
loop_
_entity_poly.entity_id
_entity_poly.type
_entity_poly.pdbx_seq_one_letter_code
_entity_poly.pdbx_strand_id
1 'polypeptide(L)'
;MVYKEIENCIGQICKYLIPIKHEYYLGNGSRIAICTLSSIKLLIEISNDTKLMNKVALVGRLLSENKGIDKIINYCLTNTELSHLIVCGKDGRGHRAGHSLITLSNKGITKEGKIIMSKSPYPHLVSSYEDVQTFRDRITIHNLIEQTNLNFYKDLYI
;
A
#
# COMPACT_ATOMS: atom_id res chain seq x y z
N MET A 1 -7.67 6.87 -27.26
CA MET A 1 -8.94 6.23 -26.82
C MET A 1 -8.81 4.70 -26.77
N VAL A 2 -8.38 4.04 -27.84
CA VAL A 2 -8.25 2.56 -27.92
C VAL A 2 -7.27 1.96 -26.90
N TYR A 3 -6.13 2.59 -26.60
CA TYR A 3 -5.15 2.11 -25.61
C TYR A 3 -5.72 2.03 -24.18
N LYS A 4 -6.56 2.98 -23.79
CA LYS A 4 -7.18 3.04 -22.45
C LYS A 4 -8.22 1.94 -22.24
N GLU A 5 -8.93 1.57 -23.32
CA GLU A 5 -9.91 0.48 -23.27
C GLU A 5 -9.22 -0.89 -23.21
N ILE A 6 -8.08 -1.05 -23.88
CA ILE A 6 -7.26 -2.28 -23.84
C ILE A 6 -6.66 -2.47 -22.45
N GLU A 7 -6.11 -1.44 -21.82
CA GLU A 7 -5.55 -1.50 -20.45
C GLU A 7 -6.63 -1.82 -19.41
N ASN A 8 -7.84 -1.23 -19.54
CA ASN A 8 -8.97 -1.57 -18.69
C ASN A 8 -9.47 -3.01 -18.90
N CYS A 9 -9.48 -3.48 -20.14
CA CYS A 9 -9.88 -4.84 -20.48
C CYS A 9 -8.88 -5.86 -19.94
N ILE A 10 -7.57 -5.62 -20.09
CA ILE A 10 -6.50 -6.46 -19.53
C ILE A 10 -6.56 -6.47 -18.00
N GLY A 11 -6.78 -5.32 -17.37
CA GLY A 11 -6.92 -5.21 -15.92
C GLY A 11 -8.14 -5.98 -15.38
N GLN A 12 -9.24 -5.99 -16.10
CA GLN A 12 -10.42 -6.79 -15.74
C GLN A 12 -10.21 -8.28 -15.99
N ILE A 13 -9.62 -8.66 -17.11
CA ILE A 13 -9.27 -10.06 -17.42
C ILE A 13 -8.31 -10.63 -16.37
N CYS A 14 -7.30 -9.87 -15.94
CA CYS A 14 -6.41 -10.30 -14.86
C CYS A 14 -7.14 -10.53 -13.53
N LYS A 15 -8.17 -9.73 -13.20
CA LYS A 15 -9.01 -9.96 -12.01
C LYS A 15 -9.82 -11.27 -12.09
N TYR A 16 -10.24 -11.67 -13.29
CA TYR A 16 -11.02 -12.90 -13.49
C TYR A 16 -10.15 -14.15 -13.58
N LEU A 17 -8.95 -14.04 -14.18
CA LEU A 17 -8.07 -15.19 -14.42
C LEU A 17 -7.23 -15.58 -13.20
N ILE A 18 -7.01 -14.65 -12.26
CA ILE A 18 -6.33 -14.93 -10.99
C ILE A 18 -7.23 -14.39 -9.87
N PRO A 19 -8.23 -15.16 -9.41
CA PRO A 19 -9.02 -14.75 -8.26
C PRO A 19 -8.14 -14.72 -7.02
N ILE A 20 -7.61 -13.54 -6.70
CA ILE A 20 -6.94 -13.29 -5.43
C ILE A 20 -8.06 -13.25 -4.40
N LYS A 21 -8.25 -14.36 -3.68
CA LYS A 21 -9.31 -14.50 -2.67
C LYS A 21 -9.22 -13.44 -1.57
N HIS A 22 -8.02 -12.94 -1.28
CA HIS A 22 -7.80 -11.93 -0.25
C HIS A 22 -6.75 -10.91 -0.70
N GLU A 23 -7.10 -9.63 -0.65
CA GLU A 23 -6.17 -8.53 -0.90
C GLU A 23 -5.37 -8.17 0.36
N TYR A 24 -5.82 -8.65 1.53
CA TYR A 24 -5.17 -8.41 2.83
C TYR A 24 -5.54 -9.48 3.85
N TYR A 25 -4.76 -9.57 4.91
CA TYR A 25 -4.97 -10.41 6.08
C TYR A 25 -4.79 -9.58 7.36
N LEU A 26 -5.71 -9.76 8.32
CA LEU A 26 -5.61 -9.12 9.62
C LEU A 26 -4.68 -9.90 10.53
N GLY A 27 -3.84 -9.18 11.28
CA GLY A 27 -3.00 -9.72 12.33
C GLY A 27 -3.56 -9.42 13.72
N ASN A 28 -2.79 -9.75 14.75
CA ASN A 28 -3.15 -9.53 16.15
C ASN A 28 -2.43 -8.34 16.79
N GLY A 29 -1.48 -7.72 16.07
CA GLY A 29 -0.82 -6.49 16.50
C GLY A 29 -1.68 -5.26 16.24
N SER A 30 -1.21 -4.09 16.68
CA SER A 30 -1.95 -2.84 16.51
C SER A 30 -1.14 -1.69 15.89
N ARG A 31 0.19 -1.71 16.02
CA ARG A 31 1.04 -0.56 15.68
C ARG A 31 1.65 -0.56 14.29
N ILE A 32 1.77 -1.73 13.66
CA ILE A 32 2.49 -1.93 12.42
C ILE A 32 1.54 -2.49 11.35
N ALA A 33 1.55 -1.90 10.16
CA ALA A 33 0.96 -2.51 8.96
C ALA A 33 2.05 -2.76 7.90
N ILE A 34 1.86 -3.80 7.08
CA ILE A 34 2.77 -4.16 5.99
C ILE A 34 2.02 -4.07 4.67
N CYS A 35 2.57 -3.32 3.72
CA CYS A 35 2.11 -3.20 2.35
C CYS A 35 3.09 -3.92 1.41
N THR A 36 2.68 -5.04 0.82
CA THR A 36 3.53 -5.87 -0.04
C THR A 36 3.46 -5.49 -1.53
N LEU A 37 2.81 -4.36 -1.84
CA LEU A 37 2.64 -3.86 -3.20
C LEU A 37 2.06 -4.94 -4.14
N SER A 38 2.74 -5.28 -5.25
CA SER A 38 2.29 -6.32 -6.18
C SER A 38 2.73 -7.74 -5.80
N SER A 39 3.52 -7.92 -4.73
CA SER A 39 4.13 -9.20 -4.36
C SER A 39 3.16 -10.13 -3.62
N ILE A 40 2.37 -10.92 -4.37
CA ILE A 40 1.41 -11.89 -3.81
C ILE A 40 2.11 -12.97 -2.98
N LYS A 41 3.23 -13.49 -3.47
CA LYS A 41 3.99 -14.53 -2.78
C LYS A 41 4.40 -14.05 -1.38
N LEU A 42 4.97 -12.85 -1.29
CA LEU A 42 5.36 -12.25 -0.01
C LEU A 42 4.15 -12.03 0.91
N LEU A 43 3.01 -11.56 0.38
CA LEU A 43 1.76 -11.43 1.14
C LEU A 43 1.36 -12.75 1.80
N ILE A 44 1.35 -13.84 1.03
CA ILE A 44 0.96 -15.17 1.52
C ILE A 44 1.99 -15.69 2.54
N GLU A 45 3.28 -15.54 2.28
CA GLU A 45 4.34 -15.95 3.20
C GLU A 45 4.24 -15.22 4.55
N ILE A 46 4.01 -13.90 4.54
CA ILE A 46 3.80 -13.13 5.76
C ILE A 46 2.52 -13.58 6.48
N SER A 47 1.41 -13.75 5.77
CA SER A 47 0.13 -14.14 6.38
C SER A 47 0.16 -15.53 7.03
N ASN A 48 1.06 -16.41 6.59
CA ASN A 48 1.26 -17.73 7.16
C ASN A 48 2.27 -17.77 8.31
N ASP A 49 3.02 -16.69 8.53
CA ASP A 49 3.96 -16.58 9.65
C ASP A 49 3.24 -16.06 10.90
N THR A 50 2.82 -16.97 11.77
CA THR A 50 2.07 -16.65 12.99
C THR A 50 2.83 -15.68 13.91
N LYS A 51 4.16 -15.78 14.01
CA LYS A 51 4.96 -14.90 14.87
C LYS A 51 4.94 -13.47 14.34
N LEU A 52 5.04 -13.32 13.03
CA LEU A 52 4.97 -12.00 12.38
C LEU A 52 3.56 -11.43 12.46
N MET A 53 2.53 -12.24 12.17
CA MET A 53 1.12 -11.82 12.25
C MET A 53 0.68 -11.42 13.66
N ASN A 54 1.32 -11.92 14.72
CA ASN A 54 1.09 -11.45 16.08
C ASN A 54 1.66 -10.05 16.37
N LYS A 55 2.60 -9.57 15.54
CA LYS A 55 3.22 -8.24 15.69
C LYS A 55 2.52 -7.16 14.84
N VAL A 56 1.88 -7.55 13.75
CA VAL A 56 1.29 -6.61 12.79
C VAL A 56 -0.22 -6.55 12.89
N ALA A 57 -0.80 -5.38 12.64
CA ALA A 57 -2.25 -5.17 12.58
C ALA A 57 -2.84 -5.72 11.28
N LEU A 58 -2.10 -5.54 10.17
CA LEU A 58 -2.55 -5.92 8.83
C LEU A 58 -1.35 -6.13 7.92
N VAL A 59 -1.45 -7.11 7.03
CA VAL A 59 -0.62 -7.21 5.82
C VAL A 59 -1.52 -7.17 4.59
N GLY A 60 -1.20 -6.34 3.60
CA GLY A 60 -2.03 -6.16 2.41
C GLY A 60 -1.26 -5.73 1.18
N ARG A 61 -1.97 -5.62 0.06
CA ARG A 61 -1.42 -5.19 -1.24
C ARG A 61 -1.81 -3.76 -1.55
N LEU A 62 -1.01 -3.09 -2.36
CA LEU A 62 -1.34 -1.81 -2.97
C LEU A 62 -1.09 -1.88 -4.47
N LEU A 63 -2.16 -1.78 -5.27
CA LEU A 63 -2.10 -1.92 -6.73
C LEU A 63 -2.44 -0.64 -7.49
N SER A 64 -3.04 0.35 -6.82
CA SER A 64 -3.42 1.61 -7.46
C SER A 64 -2.91 2.81 -6.67
N GLU A 65 -2.42 3.80 -7.40
CA GLU A 65 -1.87 5.05 -6.90
C GLU A 65 -2.91 6.07 -6.43
N ASN A 66 -4.19 5.72 -6.50
CA ASN A 66 -5.32 6.55 -6.09
C ASN A 66 -6.20 5.81 -5.07
N LYS A 67 -7.24 5.09 -5.49
CA LYS A 67 -8.17 4.38 -4.60
C LYS A 67 -7.49 3.47 -3.56
N GLY A 68 -6.37 2.84 -3.93
CA GLY A 68 -5.60 2.01 -3.00
C GLY A 68 -4.94 2.84 -1.90
N ILE A 69 -4.36 3.99 -2.27
CA ILE A 69 -3.75 4.91 -1.30
C ILE A 69 -4.83 5.53 -0.40
N ASP A 70 -5.99 5.96 -0.95
CA ASP A 70 -7.11 6.45 -0.15
C ASP A 70 -7.58 5.42 0.90
N LYS A 71 -7.62 4.13 0.54
CA LYS A 71 -7.95 3.05 1.49
C LYS A 71 -6.90 2.92 2.60
N ILE A 72 -5.60 3.04 2.27
CA ILE A 72 -4.52 3.01 3.26
C ILE A 72 -4.65 4.19 4.22
N ILE A 73 -4.85 5.42 3.72
CA ILE A 73 -5.04 6.61 4.54
C ILE A 73 -6.21 6.40 5.51
N ASN A 74 -7.38 6.02 4.97
CA ASN A 74 -8.57 5.78 5.79
C ASN A 74 -8.34 4.71 6.86
N TYR A 75 -7.68 3.58 6.51
CA TYR A 75 -7.35 2.53 7.47
C TYR A 75 -6.44 3.05 8.57
N CYS A 76 -5.38 3.79 8.22
CA CYS A 76 -4.45 4.36 9.20
C CYS A 76 -5.12 5.39 10.12
N LEU A 77 -6.03 6.21 9.60
CA LEU A 77 -6.75 7.20 10.41
C LEU A 77 -7.77 6.58 11.34
N THR A 78 -8.44 5.51 10.90
CA THR A 78 -9.45 4.80 11.69
C THR A 78 -8.81 3.97 12.82
N ASN A 79 -7.61 3.43 12.58
CA ASN A 79 -6.87 2.63 13.57
C ASN A 79 -5.85 3.51 14.29
N THR A 80 -6.27 4.12 15.40
CA THR A 80 -5.50 5.18 16.09
C THR A 80 -4.18 4.73 16.70
N GLU A 81 -4.00 3.44 17.00
CA GLU A 81 -2.76 2.88 17.51
C GLU A 81 -1.72 2.66 16.41
N LEU A 82 -2.15 2.59 15.14
CA LEU A 82 -1.24 2.37 14.02
C LEU A 82 -0.28 3.56 13.87
N SER A 83 0.99 3.29 13.85
CA SER A 83 2.06 4.30 13.78
C SER A 83 3.13 4.01 12.74
N HIS A 84 3.21 2.77 12.26
CA HIS A 84 4.22 2.35 11.29
C HIS A 84 3.60 1.64 10.10
N LEU A 85 3.99 2.04 8.90
CA LEU A 85 3.63 1.38 7.64
C LEU A 85 4.91 0.96 6.90
N ILE A 86 5.10 -0.34 6.76
CA ILE A 86 6.20 -0.91 5.99
C ILE A 86 5.73 -1.09 4.55
N VAL A 87 6.37 -0.42 3.61
CA VAL A 87 6.10 -0.54 2.17
C VAL A 87 7.20 -1.37 1.54
N CYS A 88 6.86 -2.55 1.06
CA CYS A 88 7.82 -3.55 0.59
C CYS A 88 7.32 -4.32 -0.63
N GLY A 89 8.13 -5.27 -1.11
CA GLY A 89 7.80 -6.03 -2.31
C GLY A 89 8.01 -5.23 -3.60
N LYS A 90 7.57 -5.79 -4.73
CA LYS A 90 7.76 -5.18 -6.04
C LYS A 90 6.70 -4.15 -6.35
N ASP A 91 7.13 -2.96 -6.78
CA ASP A 91 6.20 -1.94 -7.26
C ASP A 91 5.78 -2.23 -8.71
N GLY A 92 4.48 -2.15 -8.98
CA GLY A 92 3.94 -2.37 -10.32
C GLY A 92 4.36 -1.27 -11.30
N ARG A 93 5.02 -1.65 -12.39
CA ARG A 93 5.60 -0.69 -13.37
C ARG A 93 4.57 0.26 -13.96
N GLY A 94 3.32 -0.19 -14.19
CA GLY A 94 2.26 0.63 -14.78
C GLY A 94 1.73 1.71 -13.85
N HIS A 95 1.41 1.33 -12.62
CA HIS A 95 0.79 2.22 -11.64
C HIS A 95 1.76 2.90 -10.69
N ARG A 96 2.91 2.27 -10.40
CA ARG A 96 3.92 2.80 -9.46
C ARG A 96 3.28 3.26 -8.13
N ALA A 97 2.39 2.43 -7.61
CA ALA A 97 1.60 2.78 -6.43
C ALA A 97 2.46 2.94 -5.18
N GLY A 98 3.50 2.13 -5.03
CA GLY A 98 4.48 2.25 -3.96
C GLY A 98 5.27 3.55 -4.04
N HIS A 99 5.76 3.91 -5.23
CA HIS A 99 6.40 5.21 -5.47
C HIS A 99 5.48 6.37 -5.08
N SER A 100 4.20 6.32 -5.48
CA SER A 100 3.23 7.36 -5.14
C SER A 100 3.00 7.47 -3.63
N LEU A 101 2.90 6.34 -2.92
CA LEU A 101 2.72 6.34 -1.46
C LEU A 101 3.93 6.94 -0.73
N ILE A 102 5.15 6.57 -1.12
CA ILE A 102 6.38 7.18 -0.58
C ILE A 102 6.44 8.68 -0.90
N THR A 103 6.10 9.06 -2.13
CA THR A 103 6.10 10.46 -2.56
C THR A 103 5.05 11.28 -1.80
N LEU A 104 3.85 10.71 -1.58
CA LEU A 104 2.80 11.31 -0.76
C LEU A 104 3.30 11.61 0.66
N SER A 105 3.93 10.64 1.31
CA SER A 105 4.48 10.83 2.65
C SER A 105 5.47 11.99 2.71
N ASN A 106 6.34 12.10 1.71
CA ASN A 106 7.39 13.13 1.69
C ASN A 106 6.91 14.51 1.23
N LYS A 107 5.97 14.59 0.27
CA LYS A 107 5.61 15.83 -0.44
C LYS A 107 4.14 16.26 -0.24
N GLY A 108 3.24 15.33 0.15
CA GLY A 108 1.82 15.63 0.29
C GLY A 108 1.08 15.74 -1.05
N ILE A 109 -0.04 16.47 -1.03
CA ILE A 109 -0.91 16.68 -2.18
C ILE A 109 -1.10 18.16 -2.49
N THR A 110 -1.49 18.46 -3.73
CA THR A 110 -1.99 19.79 -4.12
C THR A 110 -3.40 20.02 -3.58
N LYS A 111 -3.92 21.24 -3.72
CA LYS A 111 -5.31 21.58 -3.35
C LYS A 111 -6.35 20.74 -4.10
N GLU A 112 -6.01 20.31 -5.31
CA GLU A 112 -6.87 19.46 -6.18
C GLU A 112 -6.70 17.97 -5.88
N GLY A 113 -5.99 17.60 -4.82
CA GLY A 113 -5.80 16.20 -4.40
C GLY A 113 -4.74 15.42 -5.18
N LYS A 114 -3.93 16.08 -6.01
CA LYS A 114 -2.86 15.42 -6.76
C LYS A 114 -1.62 15.21 -5.90
N ILE A 115 -1.07 14.00 -5.86
CA ILE A 115 0.20 13.70 -5.17
C ILE A 115 1.34 14.46 -5.85
N ILE A 116 1.98 15.36 -5.10
CA ILE A 116 3.05 16.22 -5.59
C ILE A 116 4.25 15.38 -6.02
N MET A 117 4.76 15.61 -7.24
CA MET A 117 5.89 14.89 -7.85
C MET A 117 5.69 13.38 -8.08
N SER A 118 4.49 12.85 -7.96
CA SER A 118 4.23 11.46 -8.35
C SER A 118 4.41 11.26 -9.85
N LYS A 119 5.06 10.15 -10.21
CA LYS A 119 5.27 9.71 -11.60
C LYS A 119 4.23 8.69 -12.07
N SER A 120 3.21 8.45 -11.27
CA SER A 120 2.11 7.55 -11.60
C SER A 120 1.13 8.18 -12.57
N PRO A 121 0.36 7.39 -13.35
CA PRO A 121 -0.56 7.91 -14.37
C PRO A 121 -1.70 8.76 -13.80
N TYR A 122 -2.27 8.36 -12.65
CA TYR A 122 -3.47 8.98 -12.07
C TYR A 122 -3.35 9.20 -10.56
N PRO A 123 -2.38 9.99 -10.09
CA PRO A 123 -2.07 10.14 -8.68
C PRO A 123 -2.99 11.16 -7.99
N HIS A 124 -4.32 11.03 -8.14
CA HIS A 124 -5.31 11.91 -7.53
C HIS A 124 -6.09 11.16 -6.45
N LEU A 125 -6.12 11.73 -5.26
CA LEU A 125 -6.80 11.21 -4.09
C LEU A 125 -8.13 11.92 -3.89
N VAL A 126 -9.09 11.20 -3.26
CA VAL A 126 -10.34 11.78 -2.76
C VAL A 126 -10.25 12.12 -1.27
N SER A 127 -9.23 11.64 -0.57
CA SER A 127 -8.92 12.02 0.81
C SER A 127 -8.70 13.52 0.90
N SER A 128 -9.22 14.14 1.97
CA SER A 128 -9.05 15.57 2.20
C SER A 128 -7.58 15.95 2.45
N TYR A 129 -7.26 17.23 2.30
CA TYR A 129 -5.91 17.72 2.62
C TYR A 129 -5.57 17.46 4.09
N GLU A 130 -6.53 17.66 4.99
CA GLU A 130 -6.40 17.44 6.42
C GLU A 130 -6.15 15.97 6.76
N ASP A 131 -6.87 15.04 6.11
CA ASP A 131 -6.65 13.60 6.28
C ASP A 131 -5.27 13.18 5.84
N VAL A 132 -4.83 13.66 4.68
CA VAL A 132 -3.47 13.39 4.17
C VAL A 132 -2.42 13.96 5.12
N GLN A 133 -2.63 15.16 5.66
CA GLN A 133 -1.69 15.76 6.59
C GLN A 133 -1.62 14.97 7.90
N THR A 134 -2.79 14.61 8.46
CA THR A 134 -2.87 13.76 9.66
C THR A 134 -2.20 12.40 9.46
N PHE A 135 -2.39 11.78 8.30
CA PHE A 135 -1.69 10.54 7.93
C PHE A 135 -0.17 10.74 7.93
N ARG A 136 0.32 11.80 7.30
CA ARG A 136 1.76 12.11 7.21
C ARG A 136 2.40 12.39 8.56
N ASP A 137 1.67 13.03 9.47
CA ASP A 137 2.16 13.39 10.80
C ASP A 137 2.16 12.19 11.76
N ARG A 138 1.24 11.24 11.56
CA ARG A 138 1.07 10.09 12.47
C ARG A 138 1.81 8.84 12.02
N ILE A 139 1.94 8.60 10.72
CA ILE A 139 2.43 7.33 10.20
C ILE A 139 3.87 7.47 9.71
N THR A 140 4.76 6.75 10.37
CA THR A 140 6.14 6.57 9.90
C THR A 140 6.16 5.52 8.80
N ILE A 141 6.54 5.92 7.58
CA ILE A 141 6.68 4.99 6.46
C ILE A 141 8.10 4.48 6.37
N HIS A 142 8.23 3.14 6.35
CA HIS A 142 9.49 2.44 6.10
C HIS A 142 9.54 1.99 4.64
N ASN A 143 10.39 2.64 3.85
CA ASN A 143 10.54 2.32 2.42
C ASN A 143 11.48 1.14 2.23
N LEU A 144 10.91 -0.03 2.00
CA LEU A 144 11.59 -1.29 1.69
C LEU A 144 11.13 -1.85 0.33
N ILE A 145 10.78 -0.97 -0.62
CA ILE A 145 10.43 -1.35 -1.99
C ILE A 145 11.56 -2.19 -2.58
N GLU A 146 11.21 -3.24 -3.34
CA GLU A 146 12.07 -4.30 -3.87
C GLU A 146 12.54 -5.36 -2.85
N GLN A 147 12.34 -5.16 -1.54
CA GLN A 147 12.61 -6.22 -0.57
C GLN A 147 11.47 -7.25 -0.59
N THR A 148 11.78 -8.48 -1.01
CA THR A 148 10.81 -9.59 -1.16
C THR A 148 11.13 -10.80 -0.30
N ASN A 149 12.19 -10.75 0.51
CA ASN A 149 12.60 -11.87 1.35
C ASN A 149 11.91 -11.80 2.72
N LEU A 150 11.07 -12.81 3.03
CA LEU A 150 10.36 -12.91 4.31
C LEU A 150 11.30 -12.83 5.53
N ASN A 151 12.48 -13.41 5.46
CA ASN A 151 13.42 -13.43 6.60
C ASN A 151 13.80 -12.03 7.07
N PHE A 152 13.77 -11.04 6.17
CA PHE A 152 14.03 -9.64 6.51
C PHE A 152 13.02 -9.09 7.53
N TYR A 153 11.79 -9.61 7.55
CA TYR A 153 10.68 -9.10 8.38
C TYR A 153 10.55 -9.85 9.72
N LYS A 154 11.20 -11.00 9.88
CA LYS A 154 11.09 -11.83 11.10
C LYS A 154 11.62 -11.14 12.35
N ASP A 155 12.63 -10.30 12.18
CA ASP A 155 13.33 -9.57 13.25
C ASP A 155 12.92 -8.09 13.31
N LEU A 156 11.66 -7.77 12.93
CA LEU A 156 11.14 -6.40 13.06
C LEU A 156 11.08 -5.99 14.55
N TYR A 157 12.02 -5.14 14.92
CA TYR A 157 12.04 -4.40 16.19
C TYR A 157 11.64 -2.95 15.89
N ILE A 158 10.34 -2.64 15.90
CA ILE A 158 9.79 -1.29 15.72
C ILE A 158 8.94 -0.94 16.95
#